data_7e1e8d720dddc691c0d8aca76e4a6903
#
_entry.id   7e1e8d720dddc691c0d8aca76e4a6903
#
_cell.length_a   1.000
_cell.length_b   1.000
_cell.length_c   1.000
_cell.angle_alpha   90.00
_cell.angle_beta   90.00
_cell.angle_gamma   90.00
#
_symmetry.space_group_name_H-M   'P 1'
#
loop_
_entity.id
_entity.type
_entity.pdbx_description
1 polymer ?
#
loop_
_entity_poly.entity_id
_entity_poly.type
_entity_poly.pdbx_seq_one_letter_code
_entity_poly.pdbx_strand_id
1 'polypeptide(L)'
;MGLDQYGVARKGEAKTDEEGFTFYEDEMELAYWRKHPNLQGWMEELYHEKGGEEEFNCVDVELTLEDLDALEQSLDESALPETVGFFFGADSGDYYAEQDREFIREARAAIKQGYTVVYNSWW
;
A
#
# COMPACT_ATOMS: atom_id res chain seq x y z
N MET A 1 0.66 15.83 -10.90
CA MET A 1 1.82 15.21 -10.27
C MET A 1 1.70 15.27 -8.78
N GLY A 2 2.31 14.36 -8.07
CA GLY A 2 2.18 14.21 -6.64
C GLY A 2 2.01 12.74 -6.29
N LEU A 3 2.00 12.43 -5.01
CA LEU A 3 1.92 11.05 -4.54
C LEU A 3 0.47 10.62 -4.38
N ASP A 4 0.03 9.69 -5.21
CA ASP A 4 -1.25 9.00 -5.08
C ASP A 4 -1.00 7.56 -4.67
N GLN A 5 -1.69 7.09 -3.63
CA GLN A 5 -1.42 5.80 -3.01
C GLN A 5 -2.73 5.01 -2.87
N TYR A 6 -2.65 3.71 -3.14
CA TYR A 6 -3.82 2.83 -3.17
C TYR A 6 -3.57 1.55 -2.39
N GLY A 7 -4.54 1.15 -1.60
CA GLY A 7 -4.60 -0.19 -1.02
C GLY A 7 -5.74 -0.94 -1.71
N VAL A 8 -5.44 -2.09 -2.31
CA VAL A 8 -6.38 -2.82 -3.17
C VAL A 8 -6.44 -4.29 -2.77
N ALA A 9 -7.64 -4.86 -2.77
CA ALA A 9 -7.84 -6.30 -2.59
C ALA A 9 -8.21 -6.92 -3.93
N ARG A 10 -7.56 -8.02 -4.27
CA ARG A 10 -7.76 -8.74 -5.54
C ARG A 10 -8.04 -10.20 -5.29
N LYS A 11 -8.93 -10.78 -6.08
CA LYS A 11 -9.29 -12.20 -5.98
C LYS A 11 -9.49 -12.78 -7.37
N GLY A 12 -9.14 -14.05 -7.54
CA GLY A 12 -9.25 -14.74 -8.82
C GLY A 12 -7.96 -14.69 -9.61
N GLU A 13 -8.04 -15.08 -10.87
CA GLU A 13 -6.87 -15.12 -11.75
C GLU A 13 -6.65 -13.78 -12.45
N ALA A 14 -5.39 -13.43 -12.62
CA ALA A 14 -5.02 -12.26 -13.41
C ALA A 14 -5.35 -12.52 -14.87
N LYS A 15 -6.04 -11.57 -15.51
CA LYS A 15 -6.39 -11.63 -16.93
C LYS A 15 -5.79 -10.42 -17.63
N THR A 16 -5.43 -10.60 -18.88
CA THR A 16 -4.89 -9.52 -19.70
C THR A 16 -5.88 -9.20 -20.83
N ASP A 17 -6.25 -7.93 -20.97
CA ASP A 17 -7.15 -7.51 -22.02
C ASP A 17 -6.40 -7.31 -23.36
N GLU A 18 -7.14 -6.91 -24.40
CA GLU A 18 -6.58 -6.72 -25.74
C GLU A 18 -5.50 -5.64 -25.81
N GLU A 19 -5.53 -4.70 -24.88
CA GLU A 19 -4.56 -3.61 -24.82
C GLU A 19 -3.35 -3.93 -23.94
N GLY A 20 -3.33 -5.12 -23.33
CA GLY A 20 -2.21 -5.56 -22.50
C GLY A 20 -2.34 -5.19 -21.03
N PHE A 21 -3.46 -4.65 -20.60
CA PHE A 21 -3.69 -4.34 -19.20
C PHE A 21 -4.11 -5.57 -18.41
N THR A 22 -3.52 -5.75 -17.24
CA THR A 22 -3.85 -6.87 -16.36
C THR A 22 -4.98 -6.47 -15.41
N PHE A 23 -5.96 -7.33 -15.26
CA PHE A 23 -7.05 -7.13 -14.31
C PHE A 23 -7.42 -8.45 -13.64
N TYR A 24 -8.17 -8.36 -12.53
CA TYR A 24 -8.61 -9.51 -11.77
C TYR A 24 -10.13 -9.62 -11.79
N GLU A 25 -10.66 -10.84 -11.61
CA GLU A 25 -12.10 -11.07 -11.61
C GLU A 25 -12.83 -10.24 -10.56
N ASP A 26 -12.20 -10.08 -9.40
CA ASP A 26 -12.76 -9.33 -8.29
C ASP A 26 -11.66 -8.42 -7.73
N GLU A 27 -11.87 -7.13 -7.80
CA GLU A 27 -10.91 -6.15 -7.33
C GLU A 27 -11.66 -5.00 -6.67
N MET A 28 -11.23 -4.63 -5.46
CA MET A 28 -11.84 -3.49 -4.77
C MET A 28 -10.78 -2.62 -4.13
N GLU A 29 -10.99 -1.32 -4.17
CA GLU A 29 -10.13 -0.35 -3.51
C GLU A 29 -10.50 -0.31 -2.02
N LEU A 30 -9.52 -0.58 -1.16
CA LEU A 30 -9.72 -0.55 0.28
C LEU A 30 -9.40 0.82 0.87
N ALA A 31 -8.43 1.52 0.29
CA ALA A 31 -8.01 2.82 0.77
C ALA A 31 -7.30 3.62 -0.32
N TYR A 32 -7.38 4.93 -0.18
CA TYR A 32 -6.69 5.86 -1.04
C TYR A 32 -6.10 6.97 -0.17
N TRP A 33 -4.79 7.23 -0.34
CA TRP A 33 -4.11 8.31 0.35
C TRP A 33 -3.56 9.29 -0.69
N ARG A 34 -3.58 10.56 -0.36
CA ARG A 34 -2.94 11.57 -1.16
C ARG A 34 -1.84 12.22 -0.33
N LYS A 35 -0.60 12.04 -0.78
CA LYS A 35 0.57 12.61 -0.12
C LYS A 35 0.75 12.14 1.33
N HIS A 36 0.82 10.82 1.52
CA HIS A 36 1.19 10.21 2.80
C HIS A 36 2.61 9.67 2.70
N PRO A 37 3.65 10.52 2.72
CA PRO A 37 5.02 10.08 2.45
C PRO A 37 5.56 9.08 3.47
N ASN A 38 5.15 9.17 4.72
CA ASN A 38 5.64 8.24 5.74
C ASN A 38 5.19 6.80 5.46
N LEU A 39 3.95 6.62 4.98
CA LEU A 39 3.48 5.30 4.56
C LEU A 39 4.23 4.84 3.31
N GLN A 40 4.47 5.73 2.36
CA GLN A 40 5.23 5.42 1.15
C GLN A 40 6.63 4.91 1.50
N GLY A 41 7.32 5.56 2.43
CA GLY A 41 8.65 5.14 2.88
C GLY A 41 8.61 3.76 3.53
N TRP A 42 7.61 3.49 4.37
CA TRP A 42 7.44 2.19 5.00
C TRP A 42 7.22 1.09 3.97
N MET A 43 6.36 1.34 2.98
CA MET A 43 6.07 0.37 1.92
C MET A 43 7.26 0.16 1.00
N GLU A 44 8.05 1.20 0.72
CA GLU A 44 9.26 1.08 -0.08
C GLU A 44 10.29 0.18 0.61
N GLU A 45 10.47 0.33 1.91
CA GLU A 45 11.35 -0.55 2.68
C GLU A 45 10.88 -2.00 2.60
N LEU A 46 9.57 -2.23 2.75
CA LEU A 46 8.99 -3.55 2.64
C LEU A 46 9.20 -4.15 1.23
N TYR A 47 9.01 -3.34 0.20
CA TYR A 47 9.20 -3.76 -1.17
C TYR A 47 10.63 -4.28 -1.38
N HIS A 48 11.62 -3.54 -0.91
CA HIS A 48 13.03 -3.96 -1.02
C HIS A 48 13.34 -5.19 -0.16
N GLU A 49 12.76 -5.31 1.02
CA GLU A 49 12.91 -6.49 1.85
C GLU A 49 12.37 -7.75 1.18
N LYS A 50 11.33 -7.60 0.35
CA LYS A 50 10.76 -8.72 -0.41
C LYS A 50 11.50 -9.00 -1.71
N GLY A 51 12.61 -8.31 -1.96
CA GLY A 51 13.46 -8.54 -3.13
C GLY A 51 13.18 -7.63 -4.32
N GLY A 52 12.41 -6.57 -4.15
CA GLY A 52 12.14 -5.62 -5.22
C GLY A 52 13.39 -4.84 -5.60
N GLU A 53 13.63 -4.71 -6.88
CA GLU A 53 14.82 -4.03 -7.41
C GLU A 53 14.49 -2.83 -8.28
N GLU A 54 13.22 -2.66 -8.65
CA GLU A 54 12.80 -1.55 -9.50
C GLU A 54 12.56 -0.29 -8.67
N GLU A 55 12.49 0.86 -9.34
CA GLU A 55 12.07 2.09 -8.70
C GLU A 55 10.65 1.91 -8.14
N PHE A 56 10.42 2.35 -6.91
CA PHE A 56 9.14 2.16 -6.24
C PHE A 56 8.11 3.19 -6.73
N ASN A 57 7.70 3.02 -7.98
CA ASN A 57 6.70 3.86 -8.63
C ASN A 57 5.90 2.98 -9.59
N CYS A 58 4.59 2.93 -9.42
CA CYS A 58 3.68 2.11 -10.22
C CYS A 58 3.96 0.60 -10.10
N VAL A 59 4.51 0.15 -8.98
CA VAL A 59 4.73 -1.28 -8.72
C VAL A 59 3.89 -1.71 -7.51
N ASP A 60 3.48 -2.98 -7.52
CA ASP A 60 2.68 -3.55 -6.44
C ASP A 60 3.57 -4.15 -5.37
N VAL A 61 3.19 -3.97 -4.10
CA VAL A 61 3.77 -4.75 -3.01
C VAL A 61 2.63 -5.50 -2.31
N GLU A 62 2.77 -6.82 -2.24
CA GLU A 62 1.78 -7.67 -1.57
C GLU A 62 1.92 -7.55 -0.05
N LEU A 63 0.78 -7.43 0.62
CA LEU A 63 0.71 -7.33 2.08
C LEU A 63 0.10 -8.61 2.66
N THR A 64 0.84 -9.25 3.55
CA THR A 64 0.36 -10.43 4.29
C THR A 64 -0.17 -10.01 5.65
N LEU A 65 -0.78 -10.95 6.38
CA LEU A 65 -1.20 -10.68 7.76
C LEU A 65 -0.03 -10.25 8.64
N GLU A 66 1.14 -10.85 8.45
CA GLU A 66 2.34 -10.47 9.18
C GLU A 66 2.78 -9.04 8.86
N ASP A 67 2.69 -8.66 7.59
CA ASP A 67 3.03 -7.29 7.17
C ASP A 67 2.06 -6.27 7.79
N LEU A 68 0.79 -6.61 7.86
CA LEU A 68 -0.21 -5.74 8.47
C LEU A 68 0.00 -5.61 9.99
N ASP A 69 0.41 -6.70 10.64
CA ASP A 69 0.76 -6.64 12.07
C ASP A 69 1.96 -5.73 12.29
N ALA A 70 2.97 -5.79 11.42
CA ALA A 70 4.14 -4.94 11.51
C ALA A 70 3.78 -3.46 11.27
N LEU A 71 2.90 -3.19 10.32
CA LEU A 71 2.44 -1.83 10.05
C LEU A 71 1.67 -1.27 11.25
N GLU A 72 0.78 -2.07 11.84
CA GLU A 72 0.04 -1.67 13.02
C GLU A 72 0.96 -1.34 14.19
N GLN A 73 1.98 -2.18 14.40
CA GLN A 73 2.97 -1.93 15.44
C GLN A 73 3.71 -0.61 15.20
N SER A 74 4.08 -0.34 13.94
CA SER A 74 4.74 0.92 13.60
C SER A 74 3.82 2.13 13.88
N LEU A 75 2.53 1.99 13.64
CA LEU A 75 1.56 3.05 13.96
C LEU A 75 1.44 3.25 15.48
N ASP A 76 1.37 2.16 16.24
CA ASP A 76 1.26 2.21 17.71
C ASP A 76 2.47 2.88 18.34
N GLU A 77 3.65 2.69 17.75
CA GLU A 77 4.91 3.26 18.24
C GLU A 77 5.22 4.62 17.61
N SER A 78 4.35 5.12 16.73
CA SER A 78 4.59 6.33 15.94
C SER A 78 5.92 6.25 15.20
N ALA A 79 6.23 5.09 14.66
CA ALA A 79 7.54 4.75 14.11
C ALA A 79 7.56 4.63 12.57
N LEU A 80 6.58 5.19 11.88
CA LEU A 80 6.66 5.27 10.42
C LEU A 80 7.85 6.15 10.05
N PRO A 81 8.64 5.76 9.03
CA PRO A 81 9.82 6.53 8.68
C PRO A 81 9.44 7.94 8.19
N GLU A 82 10.18 8.92 8.65
CA GLU A 82 10.03 10.28 8.15
C GLU A 82 10.52 10.31 6.72
N THR A 83 9.60 10.53 5.79
CA THR A 83 9.89 10.48 4.36
C THR A 83 9.44 11.78 3.70
N VAL A 84 10.36 12.44 3.01
CA VAL A 84 10.07 13.68 2.31
C VAL A 84 10.63 13.60 0.91
N GLY A 85 10.08 14.40 -0.02
CA GLY A 85 10.56 14.42 -1.38
C GLY A 85 9.81 15.43 -2.21
N PHE A 86 10.35 15.76 -3.38
CA PHE A 86 9.77 16.76 -4.26
C PHE A 86 8.30 16.44 -4.61
N PHE A 87 8.01 15.16 -4.89
CA PHE A 87 6.67 14.73 -5.27
C PHE A 87 5.81 14.29 -4.08
N PHE A 88 6.44 13.98 -2.95
CA PHE A 88 5.75 13.42 -1.79
C PHE A 88 5.18 14.49 -0.86
N GLY A 89 5.79 15.66 -0.83
CA GLY A 89 5.44 16.72 0.10
C GLY A 89 6.19 16.58 1.43
N ALA A 90 5.67 17.21 2.46
CA ALA A 90 6.25 17.19 3.78
C ALA A 90 5.82 15.94 4.56
N ASP A 91 6.51 15.69 5.68
CA ASP A 91 6.16 14.63 6.62
C ASP A 91 4.67 14.66 6.96
N SER A 92 3.99 13.54 6.81
CA SER A 92 2.55 13.43 7.09
C SER A 92 2.24 13.31 8.58
N GLY A 93 3.23 12.97 9.42
CA GLY A 93 3.03 12.80 10.85
C GLY A 93 1.88 11.86 11.17
N ASP A 94 0.99 12.27 12.07
CA ASP A 94 -0.16 11.47 12.48
C ASP A 94 -1.44 11.78 11.71
N TYR A 95 -1.36 12.62 10.69
CA TYR A 95 -2.54 13.06 9.94
C TYR A 95 -3.38 11.90 9.39
N TYR A 96 -2.73 10.83 8.94
CA TYR A 96 -3.39 9.68 8.34
C TYR A 96 -3.52 8.48 9.28
N ALA A 97 -3.18 8.61 10.55
CA ALA A 97 -3.14 7.47 11.48
C ALA A 97 -4.47 6.71 11.54
N GLU A 98 -5.59 7.42 11.61
CA GLU A 98 -6.91 6.79 11.68
C GLU A 98 -7.24 6.05 10.38
N GLN A 99 -6.94 6.65 9.24
CA GLN A 99 -7.15 6.03 7.93
C GLN A 99 -6.27 4.80 7.75
N ASP A 100 -5.02 4.87 8.22
CA ASP A 100 -4.09 3.74 8.16
C ASP A 100 -4.63 2.55 8.98
N ARG A 101 -5.18 2.81 10.17
CA ARG A 101 -5.76 1.76 11.01
C ARG A 101 -7.00 1.15 10.38
N GLU A 102 -7.83 1.95 9.75
CA GLU A 102 -9.00 1.47 9.04
C GLU A 102 -8.59 0.58 7.87
N PHE A 103 -7.58 0.98 7.11
CA PHE A 103 -7.03 0.17 6.03
C PHE A 103 -6.57 -1.19 6.55
N ILE A 104 -5.82 -1.22 7.65
CA ILE A 104 -5.34 -2.48 8.24
C ILE A 104 -6.50 -3.40 8.58
N ARG A 105 -7.54 -2.87 9.20
CA ARG A 105 -8.72 -3.65 9.57
C ARG A 105 -9.42 -4.24 8.36
N GLU A 106 -9.64 -3.45 7.33
CA GLU A 106 -10.28 -3.90 6.11
C GLU A 106 -9.40 -4.89 5.32
N ALA A 107 -8.09 -4.65 5.29
CA ALA A 107 -7.16 -5.55 4.65
C ALA A 107 -7.14 -6.93 5.33
N ARG A 108 -7.13 -6.97 6.65
CA ARG A 108 -7.20 -8.22 7.39
C ARG A 108 -8.48 -8.98 7.08
N ALA A 109 -9.60 -8.29 7.02
CA ALA A 109 -10.89 -8.91 6.68
C ALA A 109 -10.88 -9.48 5.27
N ALA A 110 -10.31 -8.74 4.31
CA ALA A 110 -10.21 -9.18 2.92
C ALA A 110 -9.35 -10.44 2.79
N ILE A 111 -8.21 -10.48 3.47
CA ILE A 111 -7.33 -11.65 3.44
C ILE A 111 -8.04 -12.89 3.99
N LYS A 112 -8.81 -12.72 5.07
CA LYS A 112 -9.59 -13.83 5.66
C LYS A 112 -10.67 -14.34 4.72
N GLN A 113 -11.11 -13.52 3.76
CA GLN A 113 -12.08 -13.90 2.75
C GLN A 113 -11.42 -14.47 1.49
N GLY A 114 -10.10 -14.60 1.47
CA GLY A 114 -9.36 -15.16 0.35
C GLY A 114 -8.81 -14.15 -0.64
N TYR A 115 -8.88 -12.87 -0.35
CA TYR A 115 -8.31 -11.83 -1.20
C TYR A 115 -6.82 -11.69 -0.98
N THR A 116 -6.12 -11.23 -2.02
CA THR A 116 -4.73 -10.77 -1.93
C THR A 116 -4.76 -9.26 -1.83
N VAL A 117 -4.10 -8.71 -0.81
CA VAL A 117 -4.04 -7.26 -0.61
C VAL A 117 -2.71 -6.73 -1.11
N VAL A 118 -2.74 -5.66 -1.90
CA VAL A 118 -1.54 -5.02 -2.44
C VAL A 118 -1.59 -3.52 -2.22
N TYR A 119 -0.41 -2.93 -2.11
CA TYR A 119 -0.21 -1.49 -2.07
C TYR A 119 0.43 -1.05 -3.38
N ASN A 120 -0.05 0.04 -3.94
CA ASN A 120 0.47 0.61 -5.18
C ASN A 120 0.49 2.14 -5.05
N SER A 121 1.46 2.77 -5.67
CA SER A 121 1.55 4.23 -5.64
C SER A 121 2.09 4.77 -6.95
N TRP A 122 1.74 6.02 -7.20
CA TRP A 122 2.23 6.78 -8.37
C TRP A 122 2.79 8.11 -7.88
N TRP A 123 3.89 8.52 -8.45
CA TRP A 123 4.45 9.85 -8.14
C TRP A 123 5.36 10.36 -9.25
#